data_89861832298e5f98535083c3bf1338ac
#
_entry.id   89861832298e5f98535083c3bf1338ac
#
_cell.length_a   1.000
_cell.length_b   1.000
_cell.length_c   1.000
_cell.angle_alpha   90.00
_cell.angle_beta   90.00
_cell.angle_gamma   90.00
#
_symmetry.space_group_name_H-M   'P 1'
#
loop_
_entity.id
_entity.type
_entity.pdbx_description
1 polymer ?
#
loop_
_entity_poly.entity_id
_entity_poly.type
_entity_poly.pdbx_seq_one_letter_code
_entity_poly.pdbx_strand_id
1 'polypeptide(L)'
;MQLFGEITDLQIPSTILLRPQESWYTHYQVRYGYTNYGQVIGAGIGPGGSCQTVGLQWGTGLNKFGGTFERVVHNNDFYYDAFARLQQWQKHWVDLSLNLNKSWTSKRIIYDARISFIQSLNYQWYYRNVYNVSAMFGAIYLF
;
A
#
# COMPACT_ATOMS: atom_id res chain seq x y z
N MET A 1 4.59 23.90 5.57
CA MET A 1 5.27 22.61 5.38
C MET A 1 4.69 21.63 6.37
N GLN A 2 4.34 20.44 5.92
CA GLN A 2 3.78 19.36 6.73
C GLN A 2 4.55 18.08 6.42
N LEU A 3 5.04 17.41 7.46
CA LEU A 3 5.62 16.08 7.41
C LEU A 3 4.64 15.12 8.10
N PHE A 4 4.42 13.95 7.53
CA PHE A 4 3.59 12.91 8.14
C PHE A 4 4.22 11.53 7.91
N GLY A 5 3.89 10.61 8.79
CA GLY A 5 4.26 9.20 8.68
C GLY A 5 3.16 8.32 9.21
N GLU A 6 2.98 7.16 8.59
CA GLU A 6 2.00 6.16 8.98
C GLU A 6 2.63 4.77 8.89
N ILE A 7 2.29 3.92 9.85
CA ILE A 7 2.64 2.51 9.86
C ILE A 7 1.37 1.72 10.11
N THR A 8 1.03 0.83 9.19
CA THR A 8 -0.08 -0.11 9.31
C THR A 8 0.50 -1.52 9.24
N ASP A 9 0.20 -2.36 10.21
CA ASP A 9 0.67 -3.74 10.26
C ASP A 9 -0.48 -4.69 10.59
N LEU A 10 -0.75 -5.61 9.66
CA LEU A 10 -1.78 -6.65 9.74
C LEU A 10 -1.16 -8.04 9.62
N GLN A 11 0.14 -8.16 9.86
CA GLN A 11 0.82 -9.44 9.87
C GLN A 11 0.52 -10.18 11.17
N ILE A 12 0.48 -11.50 11.09
CA ILE A 12 0.44 -12.34 12.28
C ILE A 12 1.82 -12.29 12.92
N PRO A 13 1.91 -12.14 14.25
CA PRO A 13 3.20 -12.16 14.93
C PRO A 13 3.92 -13.51 14.73
N SER A 14 5.24 -13.49 14.80
CA SER A 14 6.11 -14.69 14.58
C SER A 14 5.78 -15.89 15.47
N THR A 15 4.92 -15.72 16.48
CA THR A 15 4.37 -16.79 17.30
C THR A 15 3.53 -17.80 16.53
N ILE A 16 3.16 -17.52 15.26
CA ILE A 16 2.46 -18.46 14.37
C ILE A 16 3.24 -19.76 14.18
N LEU A 17 4.56 -19.72 14.29
CA LEU A 17 5.41 -20.90 14.23
C LEU A 17 5.19 -21.86 15.41
N LEU A 18 4.68 -21.36 16.51
CA LEU A 18 4.42 -22.11 17.74
C LEU A 18 2.93 -22.41 17.96
N ARG A 19 2.06 -21.52 17.50
CA ARG A 19 0.61 -21.65 17.63
C ARG A 19 -0.06 -21.23 16.34
N PRO A 20 -0.90 -22.08 15.71
CA PRO A 20 -1.72 -21.69 14.57
C PRO A 20 -2.60 -20.49 14.96
N GLN A 21 -2.48 -19.40 14.24
CA GLN A 21 -3.32 -18.20 14.35
C GLN A 21 -3.93 -17.92 12.99
N GLU A 22 -5.13 -17.40 12.99
CA GLU A 22 -5.79 -17.00 11.76
C GLU A 22 -5.28 -15.63 11.31
N SER A 23 -5.19 -15.46 10.00
CA SER A 23 -4.86 -14.16 9.41
C SER A 23 -5.97 -13.15 9.66
N TRP A 24 -5.63 -11.87 9.74
CA TRP A 24 -6.60 -10.79 9.90
C TRP A 24 -7.71 -10.89 8.84
N TYR A 25 -8.94 -10.59 9.23
CA TYR A 25 -10.15 -10.66 8.40
C TYR A 25 -10.61 -12.07 8.01
N THR A 26 -9.95 -13.14 8.47
CA THR A 26 -10.35 -14.53 8.23
C THR A 26 -10.91 -15.15 9.53
N HIS A 27 -11.71 -16.22 9.40
CA HIS A 27 -12.20 -16.97 10.54
C HIS A 27 -12.47 -18.41 10.12
N TYR A 28 -11.96 -19.40 10.87
CA TYR A 28 -12.06 -20.82 10.49
C TYR A 28 -13.48 -21.36 10.44
N GLN A 29 -14.38 -20.84 11.29
CA GLN A 29 -15.80 -21.27 11.32
C GLN A 29 -16.69 -20.43 10.42
N VAL A 30 -16.35 -19.16 10.19
CA VAL A 30 -17.14 -18.24 9.38
C VAL A 30 -16.47 -18.06 8.03
N ARG A 31 -16.95 -18.81 7.02
CA ARG A 31 -16.35 -18.85 5.67
C ARG A 31 -16.10 -17.48 5.02
N TYR A 32 -16.97 -16.53 5.30
CA TYR A 32 -16.85 -15.18 4.71
C TYR A 32 -15.98 -14.24 5.53
N GLY A 33 -15.67 -14.58 6.80
CA GLY A 33 -14.88 -13.72 7.67
C GLY A 33 -15.41 -12.28 7.69
N TYR A 34 -14.52 -11.31 7.68
CA TYR A 34 -14.84 -9.88 7.53
C TYR A 34 -14.84 -9.46 6.06
N THR A 35 -15.76 -10.02 5.26
CA THR A 35 -15.88 -9.69 3.85
C THR A 35 -17.31 -9.31 3.47
N ASN A 36 -17.43 -8.46 2.45
CA ASN A 36 -18.69 -8.14 1.78
C ASN A 36 -18.53 -8.46 0.29
N TYR A 37 -19.38 -9.33 -0.25
CA TYR A 37 -19.29 -9.84 -1.63
C TYR A 37 -17.87 -10.33 -2.01
N GLY A 38 -17.18 -10.97 -1.05
CA GLY A 38 -15.81 -11.47 -1.27
C GLY A 38 -14.70 -10.41 -1.16
N GLN A 39 -15.04 -9.16 -0.89
CA GLN A 39 -14.06 -8.10 -0.64
C GLN A 39 -13.86 -7.91 0.86
N VAL A 40 -12.61 -7.82 1.30
CA VAL A 40 -12.26 -7.59 2.69
C VAL A 40 -12.75 -6.22 3.14
N ILE A 41 -13.50 -6.18 4.25
CA ILE A 41 -13.93 -4.93 4.90
C ILE A 41 -12.85 -4.55 5.91
N GLY A 42 -11.88 -3.76 5.48
CA GLY A 42 -10.78 -3.37 6.36
C GLY A 42 -9.73 -2.51 5.66
N ALA A 43 -8.51 -2.50 6.18
CA ALA A 43 -7.43 -1.73 5.59
C ALA A 43 -7.09 -2.22 4.16
N GLY A 44 -6.85 -1.28 3.25
CA GLY A 44 -6.61 -1.56 1.83
C GLY A 44 -5.38 -2.42 1.52
N ILE A 45 -4.46 -2.57 2.48
CA ILE A 45 -3.29 -3.45 2.34
C ILE A 45 -3.63 -4.94 2.41
N GLY A 46 -4.87 -5.28 2.87
CA GLY A 46 -5.33 -6.65 3.00
C GLY A 46 -4.73 -7.42 4.18
N PRO A 47 -5.13 -8.71 4.36
CA PRO A 47 -4.62 -9.56 5.42
C PRO A 47 -3.13 -9.85 5.23
N GLY A 48 -2.41 -9.98 6.35
CA GLY A 48 -0.97 -10.27 6.35
C GLY A 48 -0.08 -9.21 5.72
N GLY A 49 -0.63 -8.03 5.40
CA GLY A 49 0.11 -6.92 4.83
C GLY A 49 0.75 -6.01 5.88
N SER A 50 1.81 -5.33 5.47
CA SER A 50 2.44 -4.24 6.25
C SER A 50 2.74 -3.07 5.34
N CYS A 51 2.40 -1.86 5.79
CA CYS A 51 2.61 -0.64 5.03
C CYS A 51 3.34 0.40 5.89
N GLN A 52 4.34 1.04 5.33
CA GLN A 52 5.03 2.17 5.91
C GLN A 52 4.99 3.32 4.90
N THR A 53 4.43 4.45 5.31
CA THR A 53 4.31 5.65 4.48
C THR A 53 5.00 6.82 5.17
N VAL A 54 5.77 7.57 4.41
CA VAL A 54 6.28 8.88 4.81
C VAL A 54 5.97 9.89 3.72
N GLY A 55 5.51 11.05 4.11
CA GLY A 55 5.15 12.10 3.15
C GLY A 55 5.51 13.49 3.61
N LEU A 56 5.81 14.32 2.62
CA LEU A 56 6.10 15.73 2.79
C LEU A 56 5.17 16.54 1.89
N GLN A 57 4.56 17.57 2.45
CA GLN A 57 3.75 18.53 1.72
C GLN A 57 4.21 19.95 2.00
N TRP A 58 4.38 20.73 0.95
CA TRP A 58 4.76 22.12 1.01
C TRP A 58 3.82 22.99 0.17
N GLY A 59 3.46 24.15 0.66
CA GLY A 59 2.61 25.13 -0.03
C GLY A 59 1.61 25.81 0.89
N THR A 60 0.80 26.66 0.32
CA THR A 60 -0.24 27.44 1.02
C THR A 60 -1.55 27.39 0.23
N GLY A 61 -2.67 27.26 0.94
CA GLY A 61 -4.01 27.19 0.36
C GLY A 61 -4.12 26.05 -0.66
N LEU A 62 -4.50 26.36 -1.89
CA LEU A 62 -4.66 25.41 -2.98
C LEU A 62 -3.37 25.19 -3.79
N ASN A 63 -2.32 26.00 -3.54
CA ASN A 63 -1.03 25.83 -4.22
C ASN A 63 -0.11 24.96 -3.35
N LYS A 64 -0.09 23.67 -3.64
CA LYS A 64 0.64 22.68 -2.86
C LYS A 64 1.47 21.79 -3.76
N PHE A 65 2.64 21.41 -3.26
CA PHE A 65 3.49 20.37 -3.83
C PHE A 65 3.76 19.35 -2.73
N GLY A 66 3.69 18.07 -3.06
CA GLY A 66 3.94 17.01 -2.10
C GLY A 66 4.58 15.80 -2.74
N GLY A 67 5.18 15.00 -1.87
CA GLY A 67 5.70 13.70 -2.22
C GLY A 67 5.45 12.71 -1.09
N THR A 68 5.12 11.47 -1.44
CA THR A 68 5.03 10.36 -0.50
C THR A 68 5.87 9.20 -0.98
N PHE A 69 6.59 8.61 -0.05
CA PHE A 69 7.24 7.32 -0.23
C PHE A 69 6.49 6.28 0.58
N GLU A 70 6.21 5.15 -0.04
CA GLU A 70 5.46 4.08 0.60
C GLU A 70 6.13 2.74 0.31
N ARG A 71 6.20 1.90 1.33
CA ARG A 71 6.63 0.51 1.23
C ARG A 71 5.49 -0.37 1.70
N VAL A 72 5.01 -1.25 0.81
CA VAL A 72 3.96 -2.24 1.10
C VAL A 72 4.54 -3.63 1.00
N VAL A 73 4.38 -4.44 2.03
CA VAL A 73 4.65 -5.88 2.01
C VAL A 73 3.32 -6.59 1.86
N HIS A 74 3.18 -7.37 0.81
CA HIS A 74 1.94 -8.07 0.49
C HIS A 74 1.87 -9.43 1.17
N ASN A 75 0.78 -9.66 1.91
CA ASN A 75 0.37 -10.94 2.50
C ASN A 75 1.54 -11.79 3.00
N ASN A 76 2.26 -11.27 3.97
CA ASN A 76 3.43 -11.91 4.55
C ASN A 76 3.07 -13.20 5.30
N ASP A 77 1.83 -13.30 5.77
CA ASP A 77 1.30 -14.52 6.42
C ASP A 77 1.28 -15.68 5.42
N PHE A 78 0.78 -15.45 4.21
CA PHE A 78 0.83 -16.44 3.13
C PHE A 78 2.28 -16.81 2.75
N TYR A 79 3.16 -15.83 2.72
CA TYR A 79 4.57 -16.09 2.44
C TYR A 79 5.18 -17.05 3.46
N TYR A 80 4.96 -16.84 4.75
CA TYR A 80 5.48 -17.72 5.79
C TYR A 80 4.85 -19.11 5.78
N ASP A 81 3.57 -19.22 5.48
CA ASP A 81 2.93 -20.51 5.37
C ASP A 81 3.41 -21.30 4.15
N ALA A 82 3.49 -20.66 2.99
CA ALA A 82 3.77 -21.34 1.72
C ALA A 82 5.27 -21.55 1.45
N PHE A 83 6.14 -20.59 1.82
CA PHE A 83 7.53 -20.57 1.37
C PHE A 83 8.57 -20.71 2.47
N ALA A 84 8.29 -20.27 3.71
CA ALA A 84 9.26 -20.37 4.78
C ALA A 84 9.59 -21.83 5.13
N ARG A 85 8.61 -22.71 5.05
CA ARG A 85 8.80 -24.17 5.25
C ARG A 85 9.75 -24.77 4.22
N LEU A 86 9.88 -24.17 3.06
CA LEU A 86 10.77 -24.59 1.97
C LEU A 86 12.14 -23.89 2.04
N GLN A 87 12.43 -23.14 3.10
CA GLN A 87 13.64 -22.33 3.30
C GLN A 87 13.91 -21.33 2.14
N GLN A 88 12.85 -20.83 1.53
CA GLN A 88 12.95 -19.87 0.42
C GLN A 88 12.73 -18.43 0.94
N TRP A 89 13.70 -17.89 1.66
CA TRP A 89 13.62 -16.61 2.38
C TRP A 89 13.63 -15.35 1.51
N GLN A 90 13.65 -15.46 0.19
CA GLN A 90 13.84 -14.31 -0.72
C GLN A 90 12.59 -13.95 -1.55
N LYS A 91 11.44 -14.53 -1.26
CA LYS A 91 10.23 -14.37 -2.09
C LYS A 91 9.20 -13.36 -1.55
N HIS A 92 9.57 -12.50 -0.61
CA HIS A 92 8.63 -11.46 -0.17
C HIS A 92 8.23 -10.56 -1.33
N TRP A 93 6.94 -10.43 -1.55
CA TRP A 93 6.44 -9.45 -2.49
C TRP A 93 6.34 -8.09 -1.80
N VAL A 94 7.12 -7.15 -2.30
CA VAL A 94 7.23 -5.80 -1.73
C VAL A 94 7.05 -4.77 -2.83
N ASP A 95 6.15 -3.83 -2.64
CA ASP A 95 6.01 -2.66 -3.49
C ASP A 95 6.67 -1.45 -2.84
N LEU A 96 7.50 -0.77 -3.61
CA LEU A 96 8.09 0.52 -3.27
C LEU A 96 7.48 1.56 -4.19
N SER A 97 6.79 2.54 -3.62
CA SER A 97 6.09 3.58 -4.37
C SER A 97 6.64 4.96 -4.05
N LEU A 98 6.84 5.75 -5.07
CA LEU A 98 7.11 7.19 -4.97
C LEU A 98 5.99 7.92 -5.70
N ASN A 99 5.22 8.71 -4.95
CA ASN A 99 4.15 9.53 -5.49
C ASN A 99 4.52 11.00 -5.36
N LEU A 100 4.42 11.74 -6.44
CA LEU A 100 4.60 13.18 -6.49
C LEU A 100 3.28 13.83 -6.90
N ASN A 101 2.86 14.83 -6.18
CA ASN A 101 1.63 15.56 -6.47
C ASN A 101 1.85 17.06 -6.43
N LYS A 102 1.16 17.75 -7.32
CA LYS A 102 1.13 19.21 -7.36
C LYS A 102 -0.28 19.70 -7.66
N SER A 103 -0.79 20.56 -6.79
CA SER A 103 -2.01 21.31 -7.05
C SER A 103 -1.70 22.81 -7.13
N TRP A 104 -2.38 23.51 -8.04
CA TRP A 104 -2.23 24.96 -8.18
C TRP A 104 -3.51 25.57 -8.73
N THR A 105 -3.70 26.85 -8.44
CA THR A 105 -4.86 27.61 -8.89
C THR A 105 -4.43 28.69 -9.87
N SER A 106 -5.15 28.82 -10.95
CA SER A 106 -5.03 29.93 -11.90
C SER A 106 -6.42 30.47 -12.23
N LYS A 107 -6.68 31.72 -11.83
CA LYS A 107 -8.00 32.38 -11.98
C LYS A 107 -9.11 31.54 -11.34
N ARG A 108 -10.02 30.96 -12.14
CA ARG A 108 -11.17 30.14 -11.68
C ARG A 108 -10.94 28.66 -11.89
N ILE A 109 -9.71 28.23 -12.17
CA ILE A 109 -9.40 26.83 -12.42
C ILE A 109 -8.41 26.34 -11.37
N ILE A 110 -8.74 25.22 -10.76
CA ILE A 110 -7.84 24.46 -9.91
C ILE A 110 -7.30 23.30 -10.76
N TYR A 111 -5.99 23.18 -10.82
CA TYR A 111 -5.30 22.07 -11.48
C TYR A 111 -4.72 21.14 -10.43
N ASP A 112 -4.75 19.85 -10.73
CA ASP A 112 -4.09 18.79 -9.97
C ASP A 112 -3.31 17.89 -10.91
N ALA A 113 -2.05 17.63 -10.57
CA ALA A 113 -1.19 16.72 -11.30
C ALA A 113 -0.56 15.73 -10.33
N ARG A 114 -0.56 14.45 -10.69
CA ARG A 114 0.05 13.38 -9.90
C ARG A 114 0.86 12.47 -10.81
N ILE A 115 2.04 12.09 -10.35
CA ILE A 115 2.88 11.06 -10.96
C ILE A 115 3.22 10.04 -9.90
N SER A 116 3.07 8.77 -10.22
CA SER A 116 3.37 7.65 -9.32
C SER A 116 4.32 6.69 -10.02
N PHE A 117 5.38 6.32 -9.31
CA PHE A 117 6.35 5.30 -9.72
C PHE A 117 6.25 4.15 -8.72
N ILE A 118 6.06 2.94 -9.20
CA ILE A 118 5.96 1.76 -8.36
C ILE A 118 6.96 0.72 -8.87
N GLN A 119 7.78 0.23 -7.96
CA GLN A 119 8.64 -0.94 -8.18
C GLN A 119 8.14 -2.08 -7.32
N SER A 120 7.63 -3.12 -7.96
CA SER A 120 7.21 -4.37 -7.30
C SER A 120 8.36 -5.36 -7.34
N LEU A 121 8.89 -5.68 -6.17
CA LEU A 121 9.92 -6.69 -5.98
C LEU A 121 9.24 -8.05 -5.78
N ASN A 122 9.72 -9.09 -6.48
CA ASN A 122 9.17 -10.45 -6.43
C ASN A 122 7.64 -10.46 -6.64
N TYR A 123 7.17 -9.76 -7.65
CA TYR A 123 5.75 -9.61 -7.95
C TYR A 123 5.01 -10.96 -7.91
N GLN A 124 3.96 -11.05 -7.11
CA GLN A 124 3.20 -12.27 -6.85
C GLN A 124 4.07 -13.47 -6.40
N TRP A 125 5.11 -13.20 -5.61
CA TRP A 125 6.10 -14.19 -5.11
C TRP A 125 6.90 -14.94 -6.19
N TYR A 126 6.84 -14.48 -7.45
CA TYR A 126 7.77 -14.89 -8.48
C TYR A 126 9.06 -14.05 -8.39
N TYR A 127 10.21 -14.61 -8.75
CA TYR A 127 11.48 -13.86 -8.80
C TYR A 127 11.53 -12.86 -9.95
N ARG A 128 10.47 -12.07 -10.09
CA ARG A 128 10.32 -11.07 -11.14
C ARG A 128 10.00 -9.70 -10.55
N ASN A 129 10.81 -8.71 -10.92
CA ASN A 129 10.54 -7.33 -10.58
C ASN A 129 9.72 -6.68 -11.70
N VAL A 130 8.72 -5.90 -11.31
CA VAL A 130 7.84 -5.17 -12.23
C VAL A 130 7.90 -3.69 -11.88
N TYR A 131 7.92 -2.85 -12.91
CA TYR A 131 7.86 -1.41 -12.78
C TYR A 131 6.56 -0.90 -13.36
N ASN A 132 5.92 0.03 -12.67
CA ASN A 132 4.72 0.71 -13.12
C ASN A 132 4.88 2.21 -12.96
N VAL A 133 4.41 2.96 -13.95
CA VAL A 133 4.38 4.42 -13.92
C VAL A 133 3.00 4.87 -14.30
N SER A 134 2.40 5.73 -13.50
CA SER A 134 1.11 6.34 -13.80
C SER A 134 1.18 7.84 -13.67
N ALA A 135 0.43 8.55 -14.51
CA ALA A 135 0.28 9.99 -14.47
C ALA A 135 -1.20 10.34 -14.54
N MET A 136 -1.62 11.28 -13.70
CA MET A 136 -2.98 11.80 -13.67
C MET A 136 -2.93 13.32 -13.72
N PHE A 137 -3.82 13.91 -14.49
CA PHE A 137 -4.03 15.36 -14.54
C PHE A 137 -5.52 15.65 -14.43
N GLY A 138 -5.87 16.61 -13.59
CA GLY A 138 -7.23 17.08 -13.36
C GLY A 138 -7.33 18.59 -13.43
N ALA A 139 -8.49 19.09 -13.86
CA ALA A 139 -8.83 20.51 -13.81
C ALA A 139 -10.27 20.67 -13.35
N ILE A 140 -10.49 21.58 -12.38
CA ILE A 140 -11.80 21.89 -11.80
C ILE A 140 -12.08 23.37 -12.06
N TYR A 141 -13.17 23.69 -12.76
CA TYR A 141 -13.62 25.06 -12.98
C TYR A 141 -14.56 25.48 -11.86
N LEU A 142 -14.30 26.67 -11.31
CA LEU A 142 -15.14 27.31 -10.28
C LEU A 142 -16.09 28.32 -10.96
N PHE A 143 -17.36 28.08 -10.87
CA PHE A 143 -18.43 28.96 -11.40
C PHE A 143 -18.59 30.24 -10.60
#